data_fc93e167de57dddbdb3bbfcf95f97338
#
_entry.id   fc93e167de57dddbdb3bbfcf95f97338
#
_cell.length_a   1.000
_cell.length_b   1.000
_cell.length_c   1.000
_cell.angle_alpha   90.00
_cell.angle_beta   90.00
_cell.angle_gamma   90.00
#
_symmetry.space_group_name_H-M   'P 1'
#
loop_
_entity.id
_entity.type
_entity.pdbx_description
1 polymer ?
#
loop_
_entity_poly.entity_id
_entity_poly.type
_entity_poly.pdbx_seq_one_letter_code
_entity_poly.pdbx_strand_id
1 'polypeptide(L)'
;MAPAQASLLAKLDTQERVRDFLTNAVASGRASHAYLFLGAPGAGKLDAAWALAQAFLCEQDGCGSCDNCVRVARHTHPDVHYYTPESATGYLIAQTRELLDDVPLAPIRAKAKVYIIDRAEQLRANTANALLKTLEEPPEGVMFILLGTSADVMLPTIVSRCQCVPFRLVSPAVAAQAVSRATGQDPARCRMAVAVAGSPTRGIEFLKSAERQDARRQMVRAIDSLIAADEADVLSRAKSLIVAVKAPLAEVKSTQEKVLEQNADYLSRGALKQLEDRNKRELNARERSGIMEALASARTLMRDVLLTLQDEAADVVNEDVRDSIGRLAAATNVAGATRALEAVATAERNIARNVTPQLAIEVMLFDIRKALKCR
;
A
#
# COMPACT_ATOMS: atom_id res chain seq x y z
N MET A 1 -20.99 16.45 -17.48
CA MET A 1 -20.97 16.17 -16.04
C MET A 1 -20.33 14.80 -15.85
N ALA A 2 -19.15 14.73 -15.25
CA ALA A 2 -18.58 13.45 -14.85
C ALA A 2 -19.50 12.82 -13.79
N PRO A 3 -19.70 11.50 -13.77
CA PRO A 3 -20.50 10.84 -12.75
C PRO A 3 -19.95 11.19 -11.37
N ALA A 4 -20.82 11.59 -10.46
CA ALA A 4 -20.45 11.88 -9.07
C ALA A 4 -19.67 10.69 -8.51
N GLN A 5 -18.39 10.88 -8.20
CA GLN A 5 -17.62 9.83 -7.57
C GLN A 5 -18.18 9.64 -6.16
N ALA A 6 -18.59 8.42 -5.82
CA ALA A 6 -19.07 8.12 -4.49
C ALA A 6 -18.00 8.42 -3.44
N SER A 7 -18.40 8.87 -2.25
CA SER A 7 -17.52 9.07 -1.09
C SER A 7 -16.61 7.86 -0.86
N LEU A 8 -15.35 8.09 -0.49
CA LEU A 8 -14.43 7.00 -0.14
C LEU A 8 -14.93 6.22 1.09
N LEU A 9 -15.60 6.87 2.05
CA LEU A 9 -16.22 6.18 3.18
C LEU A 9 -17.29 5.18 2.71
N ALA A 10 -18.12 5.56 1.73
CA ALA A 10 -19.14 4.66 1.18
C ALA A 10 -18.55 3.41 0.50
N LYS A 11 -17.27 3.44 0.13
CA LYS A 11 -16.55 2.30 -0.49
C LYS A 11 -15.94 1.32 0.51
N LEU A 12 -16.07 1.57 1.82
CA LEU A 12 -15.57 0.68 2.87
C LEU A 12 -16.56 -0.48 3.16
N ASP A 13 -17.04 -1.14 2.11
CA ASP A 13 -18.06 -2.20 2.20
C ASP A 13 -17.66 -3.40 3.06
N THR A 14 -16.36 -3.67 3.16
CA THR A 14 -15.84 -4.80 3.94
C THR A 14 -15.63 -4.47 5.42
N GLN A 15 -15.79 -3.22 5.82
CA GLN A 15 -15.60 -2.71 7.18
C GLN A 15 -16.83 -1.87 7.62
N GLU A 16 -18.02 -2.41 7.50
CA GLU A 16 -19.28 -1.69 7.72
C GLU A 16 -19.34 -0.95 9.07
N ARG A 17 -18.95 -1.62 10.17
CA ARG A 17 -18.94 -1.00 11.50
C ARG A 17 -18.00 0.19 11.59
N VAL A 18 -16.82 0.10 10.97
CA VAL A 18 -15.85 1.19 10.90
C VAL A 18 -16.39 2.31 10.04
N ARG A 19 -16.94 1.98 8.86
CA ARG A 19 -17.57 2.94 7.97
C ARG A 19 -18.63 3.75 8.69
N ASP A 20 -19.59 3.06 9.33
CA ASP A 20 -20.73 3.68 10.00
C ASP A 20 -20.26 4.56 11.18
N PHE A 21 -19.30 4.06 11.96
CA PHE A 21 -18.67 4.82 13.05
C PHE A 21 -18.01 6.11 12.54
N LEU A 22 -17.15 6.03 11.53
CA LEU A 22 -16.43 7.19 10.98
C LEU A 22 -17.40 8.18 10.30
N THR A 23 -18.40 7.67 9.56
CA THR A 23 -19.44 8.51 8.94
C THR A 23 -20.21 9.30 9.99
N ASN A 24 -20.64 8.65 11.08
CA ASN A 24 -21.37 9.30 12.14
C ASN A 24 -20.50 10.32 12.89
N ALA A 25 -19.21 10.02 13.11
CA ALA A 25 -18.28 10.92 13.76
C ALA A 25 -18.10 12.23 12.98
N VAL A 26 -17.95 12.15 11.66
CA VAL A 26 -17.82 13.33 10.78
C VAL A 26 -19.14 14.09 10.68
N ALA A 27 -20.24 13.42 10.37
CA ALA A 27 -21.56 14.06 10.18
C ALA A 27 -22.08 14.76 11.45
N SER A 28 -21.72 14.27 12.64
CA SER A 28 -22.08 14.90 13.92
C SER A 28 -21.13 16.03 14.36
N GLY A 29 -20.06 16.29 13.60
CA GLY A 29 -19.01 17.23 14.01
C GLY A 29 -18.21 16.79 15.24
N ARG A 30 -18.28 15.50 15.62
CA ARG A 30 -17.61 14.91 16.79
C ARG A 30 -16.41 14.05 16.41
N ALA A 31 -15.81 14.29 15.25
CA ALA A 31 -14.59 13.59 14.86
C ALA A 31 -13.48 13.88 15.90
N SER A 32 -12.81 12.82 16.36
CA SER A 32 -11.67 12.95 17.26
C SER A 32 -10.49 13.60 16.55
N HIS A 33 -9.67 14.34 17.26
CA HIS A 33 -8.43 14.89 16.73
C HIS A 33 -7.35 13.82 16.49
N ALA A 34 -7.42 12.67 17.14
CA ALA A 34 -6.49 11.57 16.97
C ALA A 34 -7.19 10.22 16.95
N TYR A 35 -6.96 9.47 15.87
CA TYR A 35 -7.41 8.10 15.71
C TYR A 35 -6.22 7.13 15.67
N LEU A 36 -6.41 5.95 16.24
CA LEU A 36 -5.49 4.83 16.11
C LEU A 36 -6.23 3.64 15.47
N PHE A 37 -5.97 3.39 14.20
CA PHE A 37 -6.54 2.28 13.45
C PHE A 37 -5.70 1.03 13.68
N LEU A 38 -6.29 0.01 14.29
CA LEU A 38 -5.63 -1.22 14.71
C LEU A 38 -6.14 -2.42 13.94
N GLY A 39 -5.24 -3.26 13.45
CA GLY A 39 -5.58 -4.50 12.76
C GLY A 39 -4.44 -5.04 11.91
N ALA A 40 -4.57 -6.29 11.46
CA ALA A 40 -3.56 -6.94 10.64
C ALA A 40 -3.26 -6.17 9.34
N PRO A 41 -2.08 -6.38 8.72
CA PRO A 41 -1.82 -5.91 7.36
C PRO A 41 -2.92 -6.37 6.39
N GLY A 42 -3.35 -5.52 5.48
CA GLY A 42 -4.43 -5.83 4.53
C GLY A 42 -5.86 -5.66 5.06
N ALA A 43 -6.06 -5.29 6.34
CA ALA A 43 -7.40 -5.04 6.90
C ALA A 43 -8.10 -3.76 6.39
N GLY A 44 -7.49 -2.99 5.48
CA GLY A 44 -8.10 -1.78 4.89
C GLY A 44 -7.91 -0.50 5.71
N LYS A 45 -7.00 -0.48 6.68
CA LYS A 45 -6.74 0.67 7.54
C LYS A 45 -6.35 1.93 6.76
N LEU A 46 -5.44 1.79 5.79
CA LEU A 46 -4.97 2.92 4.98
C LEU A 46 -6.09 3.48 4.10
N ASP A 47 -6.91 2.60 3.50
CA ASP A 47 -8.06 3.01 2.70
C ASP A 47 -9.06 3.82 3.55
N ALA A 48 -9.31 3.34 4.78
CA ALA A 48 -10.16 4.04 5.73
C ALA A 48 -9.56 5.38 6.22
N ALA A 49 -8.24 5.47 6.35
CA ALA A 49 -7.57 6.73 6.71
C ALA A 49 -7.74 7.79 5.61
N TRP A 50 -7.54 7.42 4.35
CA TRP A 50 -7.80 8.31 3.21
C TRP A 50 -9.29 8.68 3.09
N ALA A 51 -10.19 7.73 3.37
CA ALA A 51 -11.63 7.97 3.37
C ALA A 51 -12.04 8.96 4.47
N LEU A 52 -11.51 8.81 5.68
CA LEU A 52 -11.74 9.75 6.78
C LEU A 52 -11.16 11.13 6.47
N ALA A 53 -9.94 11.21 5.91
CA ALA A 53 -9.34 12.46 5.48
C ALA A 53 -10.22 13.18 4.42
N GLN A 54 -10.76 12.43 3.44
CA GLN A 54 -11.68 12.99 2.45
C GLN A 54 -12.94 13.58 3.09
N ALA A 55 -13.55 12.84 4.00
CA ALA A 55 -14.78 13.28 4.67
C ALA A 55 -14.51 14.50 5.57
N PHE A 56 -13.41 14.49 6.32
CA PHE A 56 -13.05 15.56 7.25
C PHE A 56 -12.70 16.89 6.55
N LEU A 57 -12.04 16.84 5.38
CA LEU A 57 -11.67 18.02 4.61
C LEU A 57 -12.78 18.54 3.69
N CYS A 58 -13.85 17.78 3.50
CA CYS A 58 -14.97 18.15 2.67
C CYS A 58 -16.03 18.91 3.48
N GLU A 59 -16.56 19.99 2.94
CA GLU A 59 -17.65 20.73 3.59
C GLU A 59 -19.00 19.97 3.59
N GLN A 60 -19.10 18.91 2.76
CA GLN A 60 -20.28 18.06 2.63
C GLN A 60 -19.92 16.60 3.04
N ASP A 61 -19.12 16.43 4.09
CA ASP A 61 -18.79 15.14 4.72
C ASP A 61 -18.32 14.05 3.73
N GLY A 62 -17.60 14.46 2.68
CA GLY A 62 -17.05 13.54 1.70
C GLY A 62 -17.92 13.34 0.46
N CYS A 63 -18.38 14.41 -0.17
CA CYS A 63 -19.26 14.35 -1.37
C CYS A 63 -18.65 13.59 -2.58
N GLY A 64 -17.34 13.33 -2.59
CA GLY A 64 -16.63 12.59 -3.65
C GLY A 64 -16.40 13.39 -4.94
N SER A 65 -16.99 14.57 -5.12
CA SER A 65 -16.96 15.33 -6.37
C SER A 65 -16.29 16.70 -6.29
N CYS A 66 -16.23 17.33 -5.11
CA CYS A 66 -15.54 18.61 -4.94
C CYS A 66 -14.01 18.46 -5.12
N ASP A 67 -13.32 19.57 -5.34
CA ASP A 67 -11.88 19.55 -5.61
C ASP A 67 -11.07 18.93 -4.48
N ASN A 68 -11.41 19.19 -3.21
CA ASN A 68 -10.79 18.54 -2.05
C ASN A 68 -10.98 17.01 -2.12
N CYS A 69 -12.19 16.53 -2.36
CA CYS A 69 -12.48 15.11 -2.46
C CYS A 69 -11.72 14.41 -3.59
N VAL A 70 -11.65 15.05 -4.76
CA VAL A 70 -10.92 14.52 -5.92
C VAL A 70 -9.42 14.44 -5.64
N ARG A 71 -8.83 15.48 -5.01
CA ARG A 71 -7.40 15.49 -4.66
C ARG A 71 -7.06 14.47 -3.59
N VAL A 72 -7.87 14.32 -2.56
CA VAL A 72 -7.66 13.29 -1.53
C VAL A 72 -7.73 11.90 -2.16
N ALA A 73 -8.72 11.64 -3.01
CA ALA A 73 -8.85 10.35 -3.70
C ALA A 73 -7.66 10.04 -4.63
N ARG A 74 -6.98 11.07 -5.15
CA ARG A 74 -5.74 10.93 -5.95
C ARG A 74 -4.46 10.97 -5.10
N HIS A 75 -4.57 11.11 -3.79
CA HIS A 75 -3.45 11.29 -2.85
C HIS A 75 -2.57 12.51 -3.16
N THR A 76 -3.17 13.59 -3.69
CA THR A 76 -2.48 14.82 -4.11
C THR A 76 -2.94 16.05 -3.36
N HIS A 77 -3.71 15.88 -2.28
CA HIS A 77 -4.19 17.01 -1.48
C HIS A 77 -3.05 17.62 -0.65
N PRO A 78 -2.80 18.95 -0.71
CA PRO A 78 -1.68 19.58 0.00
C PRO A 78 -1.79 19.50 1.52
N ASP A 79 -3.02 19.49 2.06
CA ASP A 79 -3.30 19.45 3.49
C ASP A 79 -3.52 18.02 4.03
N VAL A 80 -3.18 16.97 3.24
CA VAL A 80 -3.11 15.59 3.70
C VAL A 80 -1.68 15.10 3.59
N HIS A 81 -1.08 14.82 4.74
CA HIS A 81 0.31 14.39 4.85
C HIS A 81 0.36 12.90 5.20
N TYR A 82 1.05 12.13 4.38
CA TYR A 82 1.22 10.69 4.59
C TYR A 82 2.68 10.37 4.90
N TYR A 83 2.90 9.81 6.08
CA TYR A 83 4.22 9.43 6.57
C TYR A 83 4.36 7.94 6.70
N THR A 84 5.47 7.40 6.19
CA THR A 84 5.91 6.02 6.40
C THR A 84 7.34 6.01 6.92
N PRO A 85 7.77 4.98 7.65
CA PRO A 85 9.16 4.89 8.09
C PRO A 85 10.13 4.88 6.90
N GLU A 86 11.10 5.78 6.91
CA GLU A 86 12.15 5.88 5.87
C GLU A 86 13.37 5.00 6.18
N SER A 87 13.49 4.53 7.42
CA SER A 87 14.57 3.64 7.84
C SER A 87 14.07 2.22 8.08
N ALA A 88 14.98 1.24 7.92
CA ALA A 88 14.74 -0.14 8.30
C ALA A 88 14.41 -0.31 9.80
N THR A 89 14.82 0.66 10.62
CA THR A 89 14.65 0.65 12.07
C THR A 89 13.51 1.53 12.56
N GLY A 90 12.72 2.13 11.67
CA GLY A 90 11.57 2.95 11.98
C GLY A 90 11.66 4.40 11.49
N TYR A 91 10.89 5.27 12.10
CA TYR A 91 10.87 6.68 11.78
C TYR A 91 12.16 7.39 12.14
N LEU A 92 12.68 8.21 11.24
CA LEU A 92 13.81 9.08 11.49
C LEU A 92 13.38 10.29 12.34
N ILE A 93 14.25 10.80 13.19
CA ILE A 93 13.99 12.02 13.99
C ILE A 93 13.68 13.20 13.06
N ALA A 94 14.36 13.27 11.90
CA ALA A 94 14.12 14.33 10.92
C ALA A 94 12.67 14.33 10.38
N GLN A 95 12.09 13.14 10.08
CA GLN A 95 10.70 13.02 9.64
C GLN A 95 9.71 13.55 10.69
N THR A 96 9.97 13.25 11.97
CA THR A 96 9.09 13.73 13.05
C THR A 96 9.24 15.23 13.27
N ARG A 97 10.44 15.77 13.16
CA ARG A 97 10.65 17.22 13.22
C ARG A 97 9.93 17.92 12.08
N GLU A 98 10.08 17.44 10.85
CA GLU A 98 9.35 17.98 9.70
C GLU A 98 7.84 17.98 9.92
N LEU A 99 7.28 16.88 10.44
CA LEU A 99 5.87 16.79 10.79
C LEU A 99 5.49 17.82 11.84
N LEU A 100 6.26 17.93 12.93
CA LEU A 100 5.97 18.86 14.03
C LEU A 100 6.14 20.33 13.63
N ASP A 101 7.06 20.65 12.72
CA ASP A 101 7.26 21.99 12.18
C ASP A 101 6.11 22.39 11.24
N ASP A 102 5.48 21.42 10.55
CA ASP A 102 4.35 21.66 9.66
C ASP A 102 3.00 21.79 10.40
N VAL A 103 2.81 21.09 11.52
CA VAL A 103 1.54 21.08 12.27
C VAL A 103 1.01 22.47 12.62
N PRO A 104 1.81 23.43 13.14
CA PRO A 104 1.32 24.75 13.51
C PRO A 104 1.04 25.68 12.31
N LEU A 105 1.45 25.30 11.10
CA LEU A 105 1.22 26.12 9.91
C LEU A 105 -0.25 26.05 9.49
N ALA A 106 -0.76 27.14 8.94
CA ALA A 106 -2.12 27.17 8.40
C ALA A 106 -2.30 26.18 7.25
N PRO A 107 -3.51 25.60 7.07
CA PRO A 107 -3.82 24.82 5.90
C PRO A 107 -3.65 25.61 4.60
N ILE A 108 -3.25 24.96 3.53
CA ILE A 108 -2.99 25.61 2.24
C ILE A 108 -4.30 25.80 1.46
N ARG A 109 -5.20 24.85 1.54
CA ARG A 109 -6.40 24.79 0.69
C ARG A 109 -7.69 24.48 1.44
N ALA A 110 -7.67 23.51 2.31
CA ALA A 110 -8.82 23.10 3.09
C ALA A 110 -8.94 23.89 4.40
N LYS A 111 -10.03 23.67 5.15
CA LYS A 111 -10.23 24.24 6.49
C LYS A 111 -9.40 23.57 7.58
N ALA A 112 -8.76 22.46 7.25
CA ALA A 112 -8.10 21.57 8.21
C ALA A 112 -6.93 20.83 7.58
N LYS A 113 -6.07 20.19 8.40
CA LYS A 113 -4.97 19.31 7.99
C LYS A 113 -5.15 17.91 8.54
N VAL A 114 -4.72 16.91 7.79
CA VAL A 114 -4.75 15.50 8.21
C VAL A 114 -3.36 14.89 8.08
N TYR A 115 -2.89 14.25 9.15
CA TYR A 115 -1.62 13.53 9.19
C TYR A 115 -1.89 12.04 9.33
N ILE A 116 -1.56 11.26 8.29
CA ILE A 116 -1.66 9.81 8.29
C ILE A 116 -0.26 9.24 8.56
N ILE A 117 -0.10 8.51 9.66
CA ILE A 117 1.16 7.92 10.11
C ILE A 117 1.04 6.40 10.03
N ASP A 118 1.66 5.81 9.00
CA ASP A 118 1.63 4.36 8.78
C ASP A 118 2.65 3.64 9.67
N ARG A 119 2.36 2.40 10.02
CA ARG A 119 3.22 1.58 10.90
C ARG A 119 3.66 2.33 12.15
N ALA A 120 2.70 2.92 12.84
CA ALA A 120 2.95 3.76 14.01
C ALA A 120 3.64 3.01 15.16
N GLU A 121 3.61 1.68 15.18
CA GLU A 121 4.40 0.84 16.07
C GLU A 121 5.92 0.99 15.86
N GLN A 122 6.35 1.56 14.74
CA GLN A 122 7.76 1.88 14.46
C GLN A 122 8.19 3.29 14.91
N LEU A 123 7.29 4.05 15.53
CA LEU A 123 7.65 5.28 16.25
C LEU A 123 8.45 4.92 17.50
N ARG A 124 9.72 5.29 17.55
CA ARG A 124 10.57 5.08 18.72
C ARG A 124 10.20 6.05 19.85
N ALA A 125 10.51 5.71 21.08
CA ALA A 125 10.17 6.52 22.26
C ALA A 125 10.54 8.01 22.11
N ASN A 126 11.74 8.32 21.61
CA ASN A 126 12.18 9.70 21.42
C ASN A 126 11.34 10.46 20.36
N THR A 127 10.97 9.77 19.28
CA THR A 127 10.16 10.30 18.18
C THR A 127 8.70 10.44 18.62
N ALA A 128 8.20 9.43 19.34
CA ALA A 128 6.85 9.42 19.88
C ALA A 128 6.64 10.51 20.94
N ASN A 129 7.59 10.69 21.86
CA ASN A 129 7.51 11.72 22.91
C ASN A 129 7.37 13.13 22.35
N ALA A 130 8.04 13.41 21.23
CA ALA A 130 7.87 14.70 20.57
C ALA A 130 6.44 14.91 20.02
N LEU A 131 5.78 13.82 19.58
CA LEU A 131 4.42 13.86 19.06
C LEU A 131 3.36 13.90 20.18
N LEU A 132 3.66 13.38 21.39
CA LEU A 132 2.68 13.28 22.49
C LEU A 132 2.08 14.63 22.86
N LYS A 133 2.88 15.69 22.92
CA LYS A 133 2.39 17.03 23.26
C LYS A 133 1.35 17.52 22.24
N THR A 134 1.58 17.23 20.95
CA THR A 134 0.67 17.61 19.87
C THR A 134 -0.58 16.74 19.84
N LEU A 135 -0.48 15.47 20.29
CA LEU A 135 -1.62 14.58 20.44
C LEU A 135 -2.49 14.93 21.66
N GLU A 136 -1.90 15.53 22.71
CA GLU A 136 -2.65 16.00 23.88
C GLU A 136 -3.40 17.31 23.59
N GLU A 137 -2.71 18.25 22.97
CA GLU A 137 -3.21 19.61 22.69
C GLU A 137 -2.99 19.94 21.19
N PRO A 138 -3.76 19.30 20.28
CA PRO A 138 -3.62 19.55 18.85
C PRO A 138 -4.10 20.96 18.51
N PRO A 139 -3.47 21.64 17.55
CA PRO A 139 -4.01 22.88 17.00
C PRO A 139 -5.41 22.64 16.40
N GLU A 140 -6.23 23.68 16.40
CA GLU A 140 -7.57 23.62 15.80
C GLU A 140 -7.48 23.22 14.31
N GLY A 141 -8.38 22.33 13.86
CA GLY A 141 -8.41 21.86 12.49
C GLY A 141 -7.31 20.83 12.14
N VAL A 142 -6.61 20.26 13.11
CA VAL A 142 -5.62 19.21 12.87
C VAL A 142 -6.16 17.85 13.30
N MET A 143 -6.04 16.85 12.42
CA MET A 143 -6.39 15.45 12.71
C MET A 143 -5.19 14.52 12.47
N PHE A 144 -4.94 13.63 13.43
CA PHE A 144 -3.96 12.55 13.32
C PHE A 144 -4.66 11.21 13.12
N ILE A 145 -4.17 10.41 12.17
CA ILE A 145 -4.63 9.04 11.94
C ILE A 145 -3.41 8.12 11.95
N LEU A 146 -3.22 7.42 13.07
CA LEU A 146 -2.12 6.48 13.25
C LEU A 146 -2.59 5.08 12.85
N LEU A 147 -1.77 4.36 12.06
CA LEU A 147 -2.07 2.99 11.63
C LEU A 147 -1.11 2.03 12.34
N GLY A 148 -1.66 1.08 13.08
CA GLY A 148 -0.89 0.07 13.83
C GLY A 148 -1.43 -1.35 13.63
N THR A 149 -0.64 -2.33 14.04
CA THR A 149 -1.04 -3.75 13.96
C THR A 149 -1.88 -4.20 15.15
N SER A 150 -1.48 -3.84 16.35
CA SER A 150 -2.23 -4.08 17.60
C SER A 150 -1.85 -3.05 18.66
N ALA A 151 -2.67 -2.91 19.70
CA ALA A 151 -2.38 -1.99 20.81
C ALA A 151 -1.16 -2.41 21.62
N ASP A 152 -0.90 -3.72 21.72
CA ASP A 152 0.17 -4.28 22.55
C ASP A 152 1.58 -3.94 22.06
N VAL A 153 1.73 -3.67 20.73
CA VAL A 153 3.02 -3.29 20.16
C VAL A 153 3.19 -1.77 20.06
N MET A 154 2.16 -1.01 20.44
CA MET A 154 2.18 0.44 20.45
C MET A 154 2.66 0.97 21.80
N LEU A 155 3.19 2.19 21.80
CA LEU A 155 3.49 2.87 23.06
C LEU A 155 2.18 3.18 23.81
N PRO A 156 2.02 2.77 25.08
CA PRO A 156 0.80 3.00 25.84
C PRO A 156 0.39 4.48 25.92
N THR A 157 1.38 5.37 25.87
CA THR A 157 1.20 6.83 25.88
C THR A 157 0.52 7.34 24.59
N ILE A 158 0.67 6.69 23.46
CA ILE A 158 -0.04 6.99 22.21
C ILE A 158 -1.46 6.40 22.29
N VAL A 159 -1.57 5.14 22.72
CA VAL A 159 -2.87 4.44 22.80
C VAL A 159 -3.87 5.21 23.69
N SER A 160 -3.39 5.76 24.81
CA SER A 160 -4.24 6.49 25.77
C SER A 160 -4.76 7.83 25.24
N ARG A 161 -4.16 8.38 24.16
CA ARG A 161 -4.49 9.69 23.58
C ARG A 161 -5.22 9.61 22.25
N CYS A 162 -5.37 8.41 21.72
CA CYS A 162 -6.02 8.18 20.44
C CYS A 162 -7.34 7.41 20.60
N GLN A 163 -8.32 7.76 19.79
CA GLN A 163 -9.52 6.93 19.66
C GLN A 163 -9.19 5.68 18.87
N CYS A 164 -9.17 4.53 19.55
CA CYS A 164 -8.87 3.24 18.94
C CYS A 164 -10.04 2.75 18.09
N VAL A 165 -9.75 2.40 16.83
CA VAL A 165 -10.72 1.82 15.88
C VAL A 165 -10.19 0.45 15.43
N PRO A 166 -10.82 -0.66 15.84
CA PRO A 166 -10.38 -1.99 15.46
C PRO A 166 -10.84 -2.38 14.06
N PHE A 167 -9.90 -2.83 13.25
CA PHE A 167 -10.15 -3.37 11.91
C PHE A 167 -10.04 -4.89 11.93
N ARG A 168 -11.03 -5.56 11.37
CA ARG A 168 -11.03 -7.02 11.23
C ARG A 168 -10.40 -7.43 9.90
N LEU A 169 -9.70 -8.56 9.92
CA LEU A 169 -9.23 -9.16 8.66
C LEU A 169 -10.46 -9.61 7.87
N VAL A 170 -10.52 -9.17 6.63
CA VAL A 170 -11.59 -9.56 5.69
C VAL A 170 -11.19 -10.90 5.07
N SER A 171 -12.12 -11.85 5.02
CA SER A 171 -11.82 -13.10 4.33
C SER A 171 -11.58 -12.86 2.84
N PRO A 172 -10.64 -13.60 2.20
CA PRO A 172 -10.35 -13.44 0.78
C PRO A 172 -11.58 -13.53 -0.11
N ALA A 173 -12.54 -14.38 0.24
CA ALA A 173 -13.80 -14.54 -0.51
C ALA A 173 -14.66 -13.28 -0.45
N VAL A 174 -14.86 -12.70 0.74
CA VAL A 174 -15.62 -11.46 0.93
C VAL A 174 -14.93 -10.28 0.23
N ALA A 175 -13.60 -10.21 0.32
CA ALA A 175 -12.82 -9.18 -0.36
C ALA A 175 -12.95 -9.28 -1.89
N ALA A 176 -12.85 -10.49 -2.46
CA ALA A 176 -13.03 -10.72 -3.90
C ALA A 176 -14.44 -10.39 -4.36
N GLN A 177 -15.46 -10.73 -3.56
CA GLN A 177 -16.85 -10.41 -3.88
C GLN A 177 -17.11 -8.89 -3.87
N ALA A 178 -16.51 -8.15 -2.95
CA ALA A 178 -16.58 -6.69 -2.94
C ALA A 178 -15.95 -6.08 -4.21
N VAL A 179 -14.78 -6.59 -4.64
CA VAL A 179 -14.13 -6.16 -5.88
C VAL A 179 -14.97 -6.52 -7.10
N SER A 180 -15.55 -7.73 -7.16
CA SER A 180 -16.42 -8.17 -8.26
C SER A 180 -17.65 -7.28 -8.39
N ARG A 181 -18.31 -6.94 -7.28
CA ARG A 181 -19.44 -5.99 -7.27
C ARG A 181 -19.05 -4.60 -7.79
N ALA A 182 -17.88 -4.12 -7.40
CA ALA A 182 -17.40 -2.78 -7.78
C ALA A 182 -16.92 -2.67 -9.23
N THR A 183 -16.44 -3.79 -9.82
CA THR A 183 -15.80 -3.79 -11.15
C THR A 183 -16.60 -4.52 -12.23
N GLY A 184 -17.58 -5.36 -11.84
CA GLY A 184 -18.30 -6.28 -12.74
C GLY A 184 -17.42 -7.40 -13.30
N GLN A 185 -16.21 -7.61 -12.77
CA GLN A 185 -15.27 -8.60 -13.27
C GLN A 185 -15.49 -9.98 -12.62
N ASP A 186 -14.97 -11.01 -13.30
CA ASP A 186 -15.03 -12.39 -12.86
C ASP A 186 -14.49 -12.58 -11.43
N PRO A 187 -15.18 -13.35 -10.57
CA PRO A 187 -14.77 -13.59 -9.18
C PRO A 187 -13.37 -14.19 -9.02
N ALA A 188 -12.94 -15.10 -9.91
CA ALA A 188 -11.61 -15.69 -9.86
C ALA A 188 -10.52 -14.63 -10.11
N ARG A 189 -10.74 -13.77 -11.11
CA ARG A 189 -9.86 -12.64 -11.40
C ARG A 189 -9.80 -11.64 -10.24
N CYS A 190 -10.95 -11.41 -9.58
CA CYS A 190 -11.01 -10.55 -8.39
C CYS A 190 -10.28 -11.17 -7.18
N ARG A 191 -10.36 -12.49 -6.98
CA ARG A 191 -9.58 -13.21 -5.95
C ARG A 191 -8.08 -13.03 -6.16
N MET A 192 -7.60 -13.23 -7.39
CA MET A 192 -6.20 -13.00 -7.74
C MET A 192 -5.78 -11.56 -7.48
N ALA A 193 -6.56 -10.58 -7.92
CA ALA A 193 -6.25 -9.17 -7.74
C ALA A 193 -6.14 -8.77 -6.25
N VAL A 194 -7.06 -9.25 -5.41
CA VAL A 194 -7.01 -9.03 -3.95
C VAL A 194 -5.79 -9.71 -3.32
N ALA A 195 -5.47 -10.94 -3.71
CA ALA A 195 -4.34 -11.68 -3.17
C ALA A 195 -2.99 -11.01 -3.51
N VAL A 196 -2.88 -10.41 -4.70
CA VAL A 196 -1.68 -9.68 -5.14
C VAL A 196 -1.61 -8.29 -4.53
N ALA A 197 -2.70 -7.53 -4.55
CA ALA A 197 -2.71 -6.13 -4.11
C ALA A 197 -2.90 -5.95 -2.60
N GLY A 198 -3.37 -6.98 -1.89
CA GLY A 198 -3.48 -7.03 -0.44
C GLY A 198 -4.72 -6.38 0.17
N SER A 199 -5.53 -5.63 -0.60
CA SER A 199 -6.82 -5.08 -0.14
C SER A 199 -7.82 -4.95 -1.30
N PRO A 200 -9.14 -4.88 -1.01
CA PRO A 200 -10.15 -4.69 -2.05
C PRO A 200 -9.92 -3.43 -2.90
N THR A 201 -9.68 -2.29 -2.27
CA THR A 201 -9.45 -1.01 -2.96
C THR A 201 -8.26 -1.09 -3.90
N ARG A 202 -7.13 -1.61 -3.42
CA ARG A 202 -5.93 -1.81 -4.25
C ARG A 202 -6.13 -2.88 -5.32
N GLY A 203 -6.99 -3.88 -5.07
CA GLY A 203 -7.40 -4.88 -6.07
C GLY A 203 -8.18 -4.26 -7.22
N ILE A 204 -9.09 -3.33 -6.93
CA ILE A 204 -9.81 -2.56 -7.96
C ILE A 204 -8.84 -1.73 -8.81
N GLU A 205 -7.87 -1.04 -8.18
CA GLU A 205 -6.86 -0.27 -8.87
C GLU A 205 -5.95 -1.15 -9.73
N PHE A 206 -5.54 -2.32 -9.21
CA PHE A 206 -4.76 -3.31 -9.93
C PHE A 206 -5.49 -3.77 -11.21
N LEU A 207 -6.78 -4.06 -11.12
CA LEU A 207 -7.59 -4.48 -12.27
C LEU A 207 -7.78 -3.36 -13.31
N LYS A 208 -7.66 -2.10 -12.93
CA LYS A 208 -7.74 -0.94 -13.84
C LYS A 208 -6.42 -0.60 -14.51
N SER A 209 -5.27 -1.01 -13.95
CA SER A 209 -3.95 -0.70 -14.52
C SER A 209 -3.41 -1.84 -15.35
N ALA A 210 -3.25 -1.60 -16.67
CA ALA A 210 -2.65 -2.55 -17.60
C ALA A 210 -1.17 -2.82 -17.24
N GLU A 211 -0.45 -1.79 -16.79
CA GLU A 211 0.97 -1.86 -16.44
C GLU A 211 1.20 -2.71 -15.19
N ARG A 212 0.35 -2.56 -14.14
CA ARG A 212 0.44 -3.40 -12.93
C ARG A 212 0.13 -4.87 -13.24
N GLN A 213 -0.86 -5.14 -14.09
CA GLN A 213 -1.15 -6.48 -14.57
C GLN A 213 0.01 -7.04 -15.42
N ASP A 214 0.69 -6.19 -16.20
CA ASP A 214 1.86 -6.59 -16.97
C ASP A 214 3.04 -6.94 -16.07
N ALA A 215 3.33 -6.16 -15.04
CA ALA A 215 4.35 -6.48 -14.05
C ALA A 215 4.10 -7.86 -13.39
N ARG A 216 2.84 -8.17 -13.05
CA ARG A 216 2.47 -9.52 -12.59
C ARG A 216 2.74 -10.59 -13.64
N ARG A 217 2.32 -10.39 -14.89
CA ARG A 217 2.58 -11.35 -15.97
C ARG A 217 4.07 -11.60 -16.16
N GLN A 218 4.88 -10.55 -16.08
CA GLN A 218 6.33 -10.67 -16.19
C GLN A 218 6.95 -11.44 -15.02
N MET A 219 6.46 -11.25 -13.79
CA MET A 219 6.90 -12.03 -12.63
C MET A 219 6.57 -13.53 -12.83
N VAL A 220 5.35 -13.85 -13.24
CA VAL A 220 4.94 -15.25 -13.51
C VAL A 220 5.81 -15.87 -14.58
N ARG A 221 6.02 -15.17 -15.70
CA ARG A 221 6.87 -15.65 -16.81
C ARG A 221 8.33 -15.81 -16.37
N ALA A 222 8.86 -14.89 -15.57
CA ALA A 222 10.21 -14.98 -15.05
C ALA A 222 10.39 -16.27 -14.23
N ILE A 223 9.47 -16.57 -13.31
CA ILE A 223 9.53 -17.77 -12.47
C ILE A 223 9.33 -19.05 -13.30
N ASP A 224 8.31 -19.10 -14.15
CA ASP A 224 8.00 -20.28 -15.01
C ASP A 224 9.22 -20.67 -15.88
N SER A 225 9.91 -19.70 -16.38
CA SER A 225 11.07 -19.92 -17.25
C SER A 225 12.38 -20.28 -16.50
N LEU A 226 12.43 -20.21 -15.15
CA LEU A 226 13.63 -20.55 -14.37
C LEU A 226 14.04 -22.01 -14.47
N ILE A 227 13.11 -22.89 -14.87
CA ILE A 227 13.36 -24.32 -15.07
C ILE A 227 14.51 -24.53 -16.08
N ALA A 228 14.49 -23.79 -17.19
CA ALA A 228 15.45 -23.88 -18.29
C ALA A 228 16.47 -22.71 -18.32
N ALA A 229 16.32 -21.70 -17.48
CA ALA A 229 17.12 -20.48 -17.53
C ALA A 229 18.57 -20.73 -17.10
N ASP A 230 19.51 -20.04 -17.75
CA ASP A 230 20.90 -19.87 -17.25
C ASP A 230 21.01 -18.67 -16.29
N GLU A 231 22.23 -18.34 -15.87
CA GLU A 231 22.45 -17.23 -14.92
C GLU A 231 22.24 -15.85 -15.56
N ALA A 232 22.63 -15.70 -16.83
CA ALA A 232 22.45 -14.46 -17.58
C ALA A 232 20.97 -14.18 -17.82
N ASP A 233 20.20 -15.22 -18.11
CA ASP A 233 18.73 -15.14 -18.23
C ASP A 233 18.09 -14.63 -16.95
N VAL A 234 18.48 -15.14 -15.78
CA VAL A 234 17.94 -14.73 -14.48
C VAL A 234 18.16 -13.22 -14.25
N LEU A 235 19.39 -12.74 -14.50
CA LEU A 235 19.72 -11.33 -14.36
C LEU A 235 18.94 -10.44 -15.33
N SER A 236 18.82 -10.87 -16.60
CA SER A 236 18.04 -10.17 -17.62
C SER A 236 16.57 -10.04 -17.23
N ARG A 237 15.97 -11.10 -16.68
CA ARG A 237 14.56 -11.13 -16.24
C ARG A 237 14.35 -10.26 -15.02
N ALA A 238 15.26 -10.28 -14.05
CA ALA A 238 15.21 -9.37 -12.90
C ALA A 238 15.19 -7.90 -13.35
N LYS A 239 16.04 -7.54 -14.31
CA LYS A 239 16.09 -6.20 -14.92
C LYS A 239 14.78 -5.81 -15.60
N SER A 240 14.24 -6.70 -16.45
CA SER A 240 12.98 -6.47 -17.16
C SER A 240 11.82 -6.28 -16.19
N LEU A 241 11.78 -7.06 -15.11
CA LEU A 241 10.77 -6.94 -14.08
C LEU A 241 10.80 -5.59 -13.36
N ILE A 242 11.99 -5.09 -13.02
CA ILE A 242 12.14 -3.76 -12.42
C ILE A 242 11.62 -2.67 -13.35
N VAL A 243 11.90 -2.78 -14.65
CA VAL A 243 11.38 -1.83 -15.66
C VAL A 243 9.85 -1.87 -15.69
N ALA A 244 9.25 -3.07 -15.71
CA ALA A 244 7.79 -3.22 -15.72
C ALA A 244 7.14 -2.67 -14.45
N VAL A 245 7.73 -2.86 -13.28
CA VAL A 245 7.23 -2.31 -12.01
C VAL A 245 7.30 -0.77 -11.99
N LYS A 246 8.28 -0.18 -12.67
CA LYS A 246 8.43 1.29 -12.76
C LYS A 246 7.55 1.93 -13.84
N ALA A 247 7.04 1.17 -14.79
CA ALA A 247 6.25 1.72 -15.89
C ALA A 247 5.05 2.57 -15.44
N PRO A 248 4.24 2.17 -14.42
CA PRO A 248 3.12 3.00 -13.94
C PRO A 248 3.54 4.33 -13.32
N LEU A 249 4.81 4.48 -12.94
CA LEU A 249 5.33 5.69 -12.28
C LEU A 249 5.63 6.82 -13.27
N ALA A 250 5.76 6.51 -14.56
CA ALA A 250 6.13 7.49 -15.58
C ALA A 250 5.09 8.62 -15.69
N GLU A 251 3.80 8.29 -15.65
CA GLU A 251 2.71 9.26 -15.68
C GLU A 251 2.68 10.15 -14.42
N VAL A 252 2.88 9.52 -13.26
CA VAL A 252 2.94 10.24 -11.98
C VAL A 252 4.10 11.22 -11.98
N LYS A 253 5.28 10.80 -12.43
CA LYS A 253 6.48 11.63 -12.53
C LYS A 253 6.26 12.82 -13.47
N SER A 254 5.70 12.56 -14.67
CA SER A 254 5.37 13.63 -15.63
C SER A 254 4.38 14.65 -15.06
N THR A 255 3.38 14.18 -14.31
CA THR A 255 2.42 15.07 -13.65
C THR A 255 3.08 15.92 -12.56
N GLN A 256 3.97 15.33 -11.77
CA GLN A 256 4.71 16.05 -10.73
C GLN A 256 5.68 17.08 -11.32
N GLU A 257 6.37 16.76 -12.41
CA GLU A 257 7.25 17.68 -13.13
C GLU A 257 6.47 18.90 -13.66
N LYS A 258 5.30 18.68 -14.27
CA LYS A 258 4.43 19.79 -14.72
C LYS A 258 3.97 20.69 -13.57
N VAL A 259 3.63 20.10 -12.43
CA VAL A 259 3.23 20.88 -11.24
C VAL A 259 4.40 21.69 -10.70
N LEU A 260 5.62 21.15 -10.69
CA LEU A 260 6.83 21.89 -10.32
C LEU A 260 7.10 23.06 -11.26
N GLU A 261 7.05 22.84 -12.57
CA GLU A 261 7.24 23.88 -13.58
C GLU A 261 6.21 24.99 -13.44
N GLN A 262 4.93 24.66 -13.28
CA GLN A 262 3.84 25.65 -13.11
C GLN A 262 3.98 26.50 -11.84
N ASN A 263 4.64 26.00 -10.81
CA ASN A 263 4.80 26.68 -9.53
C ASN A 263 6.20 27.31 -9.36
N ALA A 264 7.10 27.12 -10.32
CA ALA A 264 8.48 27.60 -10.23
C ALA A 264 8.60 29.12 -10.02
N ASP A 265 7.70 29.90 -10.64
CA ASP A 265 7.70 31.36 -10.56
C ASP A 265 6.94 31.90 -9.33
N TYR A 266 6.10 31.08 -8.68
CA TYR A 266 5.22 31.51 -7.60
C TYR A 266 5.69 31.07 -6.22
N LEU A 267 6.50 30.02 -6.13
CA LEU A 267 7.00 29.47 -4.87
C LEU A 267 8.40 29.97 -4.54
N SER A 268 8.68 30.15 -3.26
CA SER A 268 10.04 30.38 -2.79
C SER A 268 10.94 29.17 -3.06
N ARG A 269 12.26 29.37 -3.16
CA ARG A 269 13.24 28.27 -3.35
C ARG A 269 13.10 27.17 -2.27
N GLY A 270 12.80 27.56 -1.04
CA GLY A 270 12.55 26.60 0.05
C GLY A 270 11.31 25.76 -0.18
N ALA A 271 10.19 26.37 -0.59
CA ALA A 271 8.95 25.69 -0.86
C ALA A 271 9.06 24.76 -2.09
N LEU A 272 9.77 25.17 -3.14
CA LEU A 272 10.06 24.32 -4.31
C LEU A 272 10.85 23.08 -3.90
N LYS A 273 11.90 23.24 -3.10
CA LYS A 273 12.69 22.12 -2.60
C LYS A 273 11.86 21.16 -1.74
N GLN A 274 10.99 21.66 -0.87
CA GLN A 274 10.07 20.82 -0.10
C GLN A 274 9.12 20.03 -1.00
N LEU A 275 8.60 20.65 -2.07
CA LEU A 275 7.74 20.00 -3.05
C LEU A 275 8.49 18.90 -3.83
N GLU A 276 9.73 19.17 -4.25
CA GLU A 276 10.60 18.17 -4.89
C GLU A 276 10.88 16.97 -3.97
N ASP A 277 11.25 17.23 -2.72
CA ASP A 277 11.52 16.19 -1.73
C ASP A 277 10.26 15.35 -1.44
N ARG A 278 9.09 15.99 -1.36
CA ARG A 278 7.80 15.31 -1.24
C ARG A 278 7.50 14.43 -2.45
N ASN A 279 7.66 14.94 -3.68
CA ASN A 279 7.45 14.22 -4.92
C ASN A 279 8.37 12.99 -5.01
N LYS A 280 9.64 13.15 -4.65
CA LYS A 280 10.61 12.04 -4.59
C LYS A 280 10.20 10.97 -3.59
N ARG A 281 9.74 11.36 -2.39
CA ARG A 281 9.23 10.41 -1.38
C ARG A 281 8.01 9.65 -1.89
N GLU A 282 7.08 10.33 -2.54
CA GLU A 282 5.89 9.70 -3.12
C GLU A 282 6.27 8.67 -4.21
N LEU A 283 7.16 9.02 -5.13
CA LEU A 283 7.64 8.11 -6.17
C LEU A 283 8.31 6.86 -5.57
N ASN A 284 9.16 7.04 -4.58
CA ASN A 284 9.84 5.94 -3.88
C ASN A 284 8.81 5.02 -3.15
N ALA A 285 7.80 5.61 -2.51
CA ALA A 285 6.74 4.84 -1.85
C ALA A 285 5.91 4.03 -2.85
N ARG A 286 5.55 4.63 -4.00
CA ARG A 286 4.83 3.95 -5.08
C ARG A 286 5.67 2.85 -5.73
N GLU A 287 6.96 3.09 -6.01
CA GLU A 287 7.89 2.07 -6.52
C GLU A 287 7.95 0.88 -5.56
N ARG A 288 8.17 1.14 -4.27
CA ARG A 288 8.20 0.10 -3.24
C ARG A 288 6.90 -0.70 -3.19
N SER A 289 5.75 -0.03 -3.29
CA SER A 289 4.44 -0.68 -3.34
C SER A 289 4.30 -1.60 -4.56
N GLY A 290 4.73 -1.16 -5.75
CA GLY A 290 4.74 -1.97 -6.96
C GLY A 290 5.63 -3.20 -6.86
N ILE A 291 6.81 -3.06 -6.25
CA ILE A 291 7.71 -4.19 -5.99
C ILE A 291 7.07 -5.20 -5.04
N MET A 292 6.43 -4.75 -3.96
CA MET A 292 5.73 -5.63 -3.04
C MET A 292 4.56 -6.37 -3.71
N GLU A 293 3.87 -5.76 -4.66
CA GLU A 293 2.86 -6.44 -5.49
C GLU A 293 3.46 -7.51 -6.41
N ALA A 294 4.61 -7.21 -7.02
CA ALA A 294 5.33 -8.19 -7.82
C ALA A 294 5.77 -9.40 -6.96
N LEU A 295 6.31 -9.15 -5.76
CA LEU A 295 6.66 -10.21 -4.80
C LEU A 295 5.42 -10.98 -4.32
N ALA A 296 4.30 -10.32 -4.07
CA ALA A 296 3.04 -10.97 -3.74
C ALA A 296 2.54 -11.88 -4.89
N SER A 297 2.79 -11.49 -6.14
CA SER A 297 2.50 -12.34 -7.31
C SER A 297 3.36 -13.61 -7.30
N ALA A 298 4.65 -13.49 -6.99
CA ALA A 298 5.53 -14.65 -6.82
C ALA A 298 5.09 -15.55 -5.67
N ARG A 299 4.74 -14.96 -4.54
CA ARG A 299 4.25 -15.69 -3.35
C ARG A 299 2.97 -16.45 -3.63
N THR A 300 1.97 -15.82 -4.27
CA THR A 300 0.71 -16.50 -4.60
C THR A 300 0.93 -17.62 -5.61
N LEU A 301 1.81 -17.44 -6.61
CA LEU A 301 2.16 -18.47 -7.57
C LEU A 301 2.82 -19.67 -6.88
N MET A 302 3.84 -19.46 -6.05
CA MET A 302 4.54 -20.55 -5.35
C MET A 302 3.66 -21.25 -4.31
N ARG A 303 2.71 -20.52 -3.68
CA ARG A 303 1.68 -21.13 -2.83
C ARG A 303 0.78 -22.06 -3.64
N ASP A 304 0.33 -21.64 -4.82
CA ASP A 304 -0.53 -22.45 -5.66
C ASP A 304 0.21 -23.69 -6.19
N VAL A 305 1.52 -23.57 -6.50
CA VAL A 305 2.39 -24.73 -6.80
C VAL A 305 2.44 -25.70 -5.62
N LEU A 306 2.63 -25.22 -4.40
CA LEU A 306 2.66 -26.05 -3.20
C LEU A 306 1.33 -26.76 -2.96
N LEU A 307 0.20 -26.08 -3.17
CA LEU A 307 -1.13 -26.68 -3.03
C LEU A 307 -1.35 -27.78 -4.08
N THR A 308 -0.98 -27.52 -5.32
CA THR A 308 -1.11 -28.48 -6.44
C THR A 308 -0.26 -29.73 -6.21
N LEU A 309 0.91 -29.61 -5.54
CA LEU A 309 1.73 -30.76 -5.15
C LEU A 309 1.09 -31.64 -4.08
N GLN A 310 0.14 -31.11 -3.29
CA GLN A 310 -0.59 -31.83 -2.25
C GLN A 310 -1.93 -32.37 -2.76
N ASP A 311 -2.60 -31.63 -3.60
CA ASP A 311 -3.89 -31.94 -4.20
C ASP A 311 -4.00 -31.28 -5.58
N GLU A 312 -4.05 -32.07 -6.65
CA GLU A 312 -4.18 -31.57 -8.03
C GLU A 312 -5.49 -30.81 -8.27
N ALA A 313 -6.53 -31.08 -7.48
CA ALA A 313 -7.83 -30.39 -7.54
C ALA A 313 -7.89 -29.14 -6.66
N ALA A 314 -6.78 -28.72 -6.03
CA ALA A 314 -6.74 -27.58 -5.13
C ALA A 314 -7.30 -26.28 -5.75
N ASP A 315 -8.03 -25.53 -4.95
CA ASP A 315 -8.57 -24.21 -5.31
C ASP A 315 -7.43 -23.17 -5.34
N VAL A 316 -6.83 -23.00 -6.51
CA VAL A 316 -5.73 -22.06 -6.74
C VAL A 316 -6.24 -20.65 -6.98
N VAL A 317 -5.46 -19.66 -6.55
CA VAL A 317 -5.78 -18.23 -6.73
C VAL A 317 -5.44 -17.77 -8.15
N ASN A 318 -4.37 -18.32 -8.74
CA ASN A 318 -3.87 -17.94 -10.07
C ASN A 318 -4.43 -18.87 -11.17
N GLU A 319 -5.75 -18.93 -11.30
CA GLU A 319 -6.43 -19.79 -12.29
C GLU A 319 -6.03 -19.46 -13.75
N ASP A 320 -5.72 -18.20 -14.02
CA ASP A 320 -5.32 -17.71 -15.35
C ASP A 320 -3.95 -18.21 -15.82
N VAL A 321 -3.17 -18.82 -14.92
CA VAL A 321 -1.84 -19.39 -15.23
C VAL A 321 -1.68 -20.82 -14.72
N ARG A 322 -2.78 -21.57 -14.69
CA ARG A 322 -2.82 -22.96 -14.21
C ARG A 322 -1.79 -23.87 -14.91
N ASP A 323 -1.56 -23.67 -16.21
CA ASP A 323 -0.54 -24.42 -16.96
C ASP A 323 0.88 -24.17 -16.44
N SER A 324 1.20 -22.92 -16.07
CA SER A 324 2.50 -22.59 -15.45
C SER A 324 2.63 -23.23 -14.07
N ILE A 325 1.56 -23.24 -13.28
CA ILE A 325 1.53 -23.92 -11.98
C ILE A 325 1.81 -25.41 -12.15
N GLY A 326 1.16 -26.07 -13.13
CA GLY A 326 1.39 -27.49 -13.43
C GLY A 326 2.83 -27.79 -13.84
N ARG A 327 3.43 -26.97 -14.72
CA ARG A 327 4.85 -27.14 -15.11
C ARG A 327 5.80 -26.97 -13.92
N LEU A 328 5.58 -25.97 -13.09
CA LEU A 328 6.39 -25.71 -11.90
C LEU A 328 6.24 -26.84 -10.86
N ALA A 329 5.02 -27.35 -10.64
CA ALA A 329 4.77 -28.49 -9.77
C ALA A 329 5.46 -29.76 -10.29
N ALA A 330 5.44 -30.02 -11.60
CA ALA A 330 6.14 -31.15 -12.19
C ALA A 330 7.69 -31.05 -12.08
N ALA A 331 8.23 -29.83 -11.95
CA ALA A 331 9.67 -29.58 -11.87
C ALA A 331 10.22 -29.62 -10.43
N THR A 332 9.39 -29.61 -9.39
CA THR A 332 9.82 -29.52 -7.98
C THR A 332 9.06 -30.51 -7.09
N ASN A 333 9.31 -30.42 -5.80
CA ASN A 333 8.60 -31.18 -4.75
C ASN A 333 8.17 -30.21 -3.60
N VAL A 334 7.46 -30.72 -2.60
CA VAL A 334 6.97 -29.94 -1.45
C VAL A 334 8.10 -29.15 -0.76
N ALA A 335 9.27 -29.78 -0.56
CA ALA A 335 10.42 -29.11 0.07
C ALA A 335 11.00 -28.00 -0.82
N GLY A 336 11.04 -28.20 -2.13
CA GLY A 336 11.45 -27.19 -3.10
C GLY A 336 10.48 -26.00 -3.14
N ALA A 337 9.17 -26.27 -3.22
CA ALA A 337 8.15 -25.22 -3.20
C ALA A 337 8.17 -24.40 -1.90
N THR A 338 8.42 -25.06 -0.76
CA THR A 338 8.57 -24.39 0.54
C THR A 338 9.80 -23.46 0.53
N ARG A 339 10.98 -23.94 0.05
CA ARG A 339 12.16 -23.08 -0.08
C ARG A 339 11.95 -21.90 -1.03
N ALA A 340 11.21 -22.11 -2.12
CA ALA A 340 10.86 -21.02 -3.02
C ALA A 340 9.99 -19.95 -2.32
N LEU A 341 9.02 -20.35 -1.50
CA LEU A 341 8.23 -19.43 -0.66
C LEU A 341 9.09 -18.67 0.35
N GLU A 342 10.06 -19.35 0.97
CA GLU A 342 11.02 -18.73 1.90
C GLU A 342 11.92 -17.70 1.19
N ALA A 343 12.33 -17.97 -0.06
CA ALA A 343 13.09 -17.02 -0.88
C ALA A 343 12.28 -15.75 -1.14
N VAL A 344 10.99 -15.88 -1.49
CA VAL A 344 10.09 -14.71 -1.65
C VAL A 344 9.93 -13.95 -0.34
N ALA A 345 9.66 -14.63 0.78
CA ALA A 345 9.54 -13.99 2.08
C ALA A 345 10.83 -13.28 2.51
N THR A 346 12.00 -13.80 2.13
CA THR A 346 13.30 -13.17 2.37
C THR A 346 13.44 -11.91 1.52
N ALA A 347 13.05 -11.92 0.25
CA ALA A 347 13.04 -10.73 -0.60
C ALA A 347 12.11 -9.65 -0.04
N GLU A 348 10.90 -9.99 0.41
CA GLU A 348 9.96 -9.07 1.05
C GLU A 348 10.60 -8.40 2.30
N ARG A 349 11.26 -9.19 3.15
CA ARG A 349 12.00 -8.66 4.32
C ARG A 349 13.15 -7.74 3.93
N ASN A 350 13.89 -8.10 2.88
CA ASN A 350 15.03 -7.30 2.40
C ASN A 350 14.55 -5.95 1.84
N ILE A 351 13.46 -5.92 1.06
CA ILE A 351 12.82 -4.68 0.60
C ILE A 351 12.34 -3.85 1.81
N ALA A 352 11.75 -4.50 2.82
CA ALA A 352 11.36 -3.83 4.05
C ALA A 352 12.54 -3.17 4.79
N ARG A 353 13.75 -3.72 4.64
CA ARG A 353 15.01 -3.21 5.21
C ARG A 353 15.79 -2.30 4.27
N ASN A 354 15.18 -1.78 3.21
CA ASN A 354 15.78 -0.87 2.22
C ASN A 354 16.96 -1.48 1.42
N VAL A 355 17.00 -2.80 1.26
CA VAL A 355 17.88 -3.42 0.27
C VAL A 355 17.46 -2.99 -1.14
N THR A 356 18.42 -2.78 -2.02
CA THR A 356 18.15 -2.41 -3.42
C THR A 356 17.19 -3.41 -4.07
N PRO A 357 16.07 -2.96 -4.64
CA PRO A 357 15.05 -3.85 -5.20
C PRO A 357 15.57 -4.83 -6.24
N GLN A 358 16.45 -4.38 -7.12
CA GLN A 358 17.05 -5.24 -8.14
C GLN A 358 17.79 -6.40 -7.51
N LEU A 359 18.68 -6.13 -6.54
CA LEU A 359 19.45 -7.17 -5.84
C LEU A 359 18.53 -8.17 -5.11
N ALA A 360 17.51 -7.67 -4.41
CA ALA A 360 16.55 -8.53 -3.71
C ALA A 360 15.81 -9.49 -4.66
N ILE A 361 15.41 -9.00 -5.84
CA ILE A 361 14.74 -9.81 -6.87
C ILE A 361 15.72 -10.78 -7.53
N GLU A 362 16.95 -10.38 -7.85
CA GLU A 362 17.97 -11.25 -8.42
C GLU A 362 18.25 -12.44 -7.50
N VAL A 363 18.53 -12.18 -6.23
CA VAL A 363 18.77 -13.22 -5.22
C VAL A 363 17.56 -14.15 -5.09
N MET A 364 16.35 -13.59 -5.01
CA MET A 364 15.12 -14.37 -4.93
C MET A 364 14.96 -15.31 -6.14
N LEU A 365 15.17 -14.82 -7.36
CA LEU A 365 15.04 -15.65 -8.57
C LEU A 365 16.11 -16.74 -8.62
N PHE A 366 17.36 -16.48 -8.18
CA PHE A 366 18.39 -17.51 -8.07
C PHE A 366 18.03 -18.59 -7.04
N ASP A 367 17.50 -18.18 -5.87
CA ASP A 367 17.09 -19.11 -4.83
C ASP A 367 15.90 -19.97 -5.26
N ILE A 368 14.89 -19.36 -5.94
CA ILE A 368 13.78 -20.11 -6.55
C ILE A 368 14.29 -21.10 -7.59
N ARG A 369 15.21 -20.68 -8.47
CA ARG A 369 15.81 -21.57 -9.48
C ARG A 369 16.50 -22.78 -8.83
N LYS A 370 17.26 -22.57 -7.76
CA LYS A 370 17.86 -23.68 -6.99
C LYS A 370 16.80 -24.60 -6.40
N ALA A 371 15.74 -24.00 -5.84
CA ALA A 371 14.64 -24.75 -5.22
C ALA A 371 13.86 -25.61 -6.22
N LEU A 372 13.66 -25.12 -7.45
CA LEU A 372 13.01 -25.86 -8.53
C LEU A 372 13.87 -27.03 -9.06
N LYS A 373 15.19 -26.93 -9.02
CA LYS A 373 16.11 -27.99 -9.48
C LYS A 373 16.40 -29.07 -8.44
N CYS A 374 15.92 -28.94 -7.23
CA CYS A 374 16.03 -29.93 -6.16
C CYS A 374 14.87 -30.92 -6.24
N ARG A 375 15.01 -31.96 -7.05
CA ARG A 375 14.15 -33.16 -7.02
C ARG A 375 14.61 -34.12 -5.92
#